data_2b02543a84b9f6f8791fa86b5a2efbe0
#
_entry.id   2b02543a84b9f6f8791fa86b5a2efbe0
#
_cell.length_a   1.000
_cell.length_b   1.000
_cell.length_c   1.000
_cell.angle_alpha   90.00
_cell.angle_beta   90.00
_cell.angle_gamma   90.00
#
_symmetry.space_group_name_H-M   'P 1'
#
loop_
_entity.id
_entity.type
_entity.pdbx_description
1 polymer ?
#
loop_
_entity_poly.entity_id
_entity_poly.type
_entity_poly.pdbx_seq_one_letter_code
_entity_poly.pdbx_strand_id
1 'polypeptide(L)'
;MPGRFSLYQDLTVEENLRFFAGIFHTTPEANYELVKDIYSHIEPFKKRKAGKLSGGMKQKLALSCALIHKPEVLVLDEPTTGVDAVSRIEFWEMLDKLRMSGITIIVSTPYMDEASRCDRVALIQNGKIMSIDTPDAIRRNYGRALWAVKADDIYNLLTDLRLFKATRTAFPFGEHIHLSLTSDSVTPSEIASYLKDTGHRNVQITRIEPSIEDCFMEMMQKVKIVNNE
;
A
#
# COMPACT_ATOMS: atom_id res chain seq x y z
N MET A 1 10.17 8.70 -10.56
CA MET A 1 9.03 9.65 -10.57
C MET A 1 8.78 10.06 -9.12
N PRO A 2 9.18 11.28 -8.74
CA PRO A 2 8.91 11.80 -7.38
C PRO A 2 7.42 12.08 -7.19
N GLY A 3 6.88 11.83 -5.97
CA GLY A 3 5.44 11.84 -5.72
C GLY A 3 4.74 13.17 -5.98
N ARG A 4 5.24 14.32 -5.52
CA ARG A 4 4.50 15.60 -5.56
C ARG A 4 4.86 16.57 -6.68
N PHE A 5 6.05 16.51 -7.29
CA PHE A 5 6.57 17.56 -8.18
C PHE A 5 7.16 17.05 -9.50
N SER A 6 6.65 15.90 -9.98
CA SER A 6 7.14 15.32 -11.23
C SER A 6 6.66 16.05 -12.50
N LEU A 7 5.78 17.06 -12.38
CA LEU A 7 5.19 17.79 -13.51
C LEU A 7 5.38 19.29 -13.37
N TYR A 8 5.57 19.96 -14.49
CA TYR A 8 5.51 21.42 -14.58
C TYR A 8 4.07 21.87 -14.63
N GLN A 9 3.57 22.43 -13.53
CA GLN A 9 2.14 22.76 -13.33
C GLN A 9 1.61 23.81 -14.32
N ASP A 10 2.48 24.71 -14.77
CA ASP A 10 2.15 25.79 -15.71
C ASP A 10 2.20 25.36 -17.18
N LEU A 11 2.84 24.23 -17.47
CA LEU A 11 2.86 23.64 -18.80
C LEU A 11 1.58 22.81 -19.02
N THR A 12 1.16 22.71 -20.26
CA THR A 12 0.07 21.83 -20.69
C THR A 12 0.50 20.36 -20.62
N VAL A 13 -0.44 19.44 -20.76
CA VAL A 13 -0.18 18.00 -20.84
C VAL A 13 0.83 17.68 -21.94
N GLU A 14 0.61 18.24 -23.15
CA GLU A 14 1.47 18.03 -24.31
C GLU A 14 2.86 18.64 -24.11
N GLU A 15 2.96 19.83 -23.54
CA GLU A 15 4.24 20.49 -23.25
C GLU A 15 5.04 19.73 -22.20
N ASN A 16 4.43 19.20 -21.15
CA ASN A 16 5.10 18.32 -20.19
C ASN A 16 5.70 17.10 -20.89
N LEU A 17 4.90 16.41 -21.72
CA LEU A 17 5.37 15.21 -22.41
C LEU A 17 6.56 15.51 -23.35
N ARG A 18 6.45 16.60 -24.13
CA ARG A 18 7.54 17.05 -25.02
C ARG A 18 8.80 17.47 -24.25
N PHE A 19 8.62 18.14 -23.12
CA PHE A 19 9.74 18.56 -22.27
C PHE A 19 10.54 17.35 -21.78
N PHE A 20 9.86 16.35 -21.20
CA PHE A 20 10.53 15.14 -20.72
C PHE A 20 11.12 14.32 -21.87
N ALA A 21 10.45 14.20 -23.00
CA ALA A 21 11.02 13.56 -24.19
C ALA A 21 12.29 14.25 -24.64
N GLY A 22 12.31 15.60 -24.66
CA GLY A 22 13.49 16.40 -25.03
C GLY A 22 14.69 16.19 -24.09
N ILE A 23 14.47 16.08 -22.77
CA ILE A 23 15.54 15.78 -21.81
C ILE A 23 16.26 14.46 -22.16
N PHE A 24 15.50 13.46 -22.61
CA PHE A 24 16.03 12.13 -22.96
C PHE A 24 16.34 11.97 -24.44
N HIS A 25 16.46 13.08 -25.20
CA HIS A 25 16.80 13.09 -26.63
C HIS A 25 15.88 12.22 -27.50
N THR A 26 14.59 12.19 -27.16
CA THR A 26 13.54 11.47 -27.91
C THR A 26 12.36 12.40 -28.23
N THR A 27 11.34 11.89 -28.91
CA THR A 27 10.09 12.60 -29.17
C THR A 27 8.90 11.82 -28.66
N PRO A 28 7.76 12.46 -28.36
CA PRO A 28 6.53 11.75 -27.96
C PRO A 28 6.09 10.72 -29.02
N GLU A 29 6.26 11.07 -30.32
CA GLU A 29 5.84 10.24 -31.45
C GLU A 29 6.68 8.96 -31.57
N ALA A 30 7.98 9.03 -31.23
CA ALA A 30 8.90 7.90 -31.33
C ALA A 30 8.54 6.73 -30.40
N ASN A 31 7.98 7.05 -29.22
CA ASN A 31 7.64 6.07 -28.20
C ASN A 31 6.15 6.11 -27.82
N TYR A 32 5.30 6.62 -28.70
CA TYR A 32 3.85 6.78 -28.42
C TYR A 32 3.19 5.45 -28.07
N GLU A 33 3.49 4.38 -28.77
CA GLU A 33 2.89 3.06 -28.52
C GLU A 33 3.14 2.55 -27.09
N LEU A 34 4.28 2.90 -26.48
CA LEU A 34 4.59 2.52 -25.10
C LEU A 34 3.70 3.24 -24.08
N VAL A 35 3.35 4.49 -24.35
CA VAL A 35 2.56 5.32 -23.43
C VAL A 35 1.09 5.42 -23.81
N LYS A 36 0.70 4.91 -24.96
CA LYS A 36 -0.61 5.07 -25.60
C LYS A 36 -1.77 4.69 -24.66
N ASP A 37 -1.68 3.53 -24.04
CA ASP A 37 -2.74 3.02 -23.15
C ASP A 37 -2.98 3.96 -21.95
N ILE A 38 -1.91 4.61 -21.48
CA ILE A 38 -1.97 5.54 -20.34
C ILE A 38 -2.35 6.94 -20.84
N TYR A 39 -1.68 7.39 -21.91
CA TYR A 39 -1.81 8.74 -22.43
C TYR A 39 -3.17 8.98 -23.08
N SER A 40 -3.77 7.99 -23.74
CA SER A 40 -5.10 8.11 -24.37
C SER A 40 -6.19 8.60 -23.40
N HIS A 41 -6.09 8.28 -22.12
CA HIS A 41 -7.03 8.76 -21.10
C HIS A 41 -6.91 10.27 -20.83
N ILE A 42 -5.78 10.89 -21.12
CA ILE A 42 -5.51 12.31 -20.88
C ILE A 42 -5.31 13.10 -22.16
N GLU A 43 -5.14 12.46 -23.29
CA GLU A 43 -4.94 13.08 -24.60
C GLU A 43 -6.06 14.08 -24.99
N PRO A 44 -7.35 13.83 -24.68
CA PRO A 44 -8.40 14.83 -24.92
C PRO A 44 -8.16 16.16 -24.20
N PHE A 45 -7.34 16.16 -23.17
CA PHE A 45 -6.97 17.32 -22.35
C PHE A 45 -5.56 17.86 -22.64
N LYS A 46 -4.94 17.47 -23.76
CA LYS A 46 -3.54 17.80 -24.09
C LYS A 46 -3.18 19.29 -24.02
N LYS A 47 -4.13 20.17 -24.28
CA LYS A 47 -3.94 21.63 -24.18
C LYS A 47 -4.25 22.20 -22.78
N ARG A 48 -4.66 21.38 -21.81
CA ARG A 48 -4.94 21.81 -20.45
C ARG A 48 -3.64 21.86 -19.64
N LYS A 49 -3.46 22.90 -18.82
CA LYS A 49 -2.33 23.00 -17.89
C LYS A 49 -2.35 21.85 -16.87
N ALA A 50 -1.20 21.26 -16.57
CA ALA A 50 -1.06 20.16 -15.62
C ALA A 50 -1.61 20.53 -14.23
N GLY A 51 -1.45 21.77 -13.79
CA GLY A 51 -2.01 22.28 -12.54
C GLY A 51 -3.53 22.15 -12.42
N LYS A 52 -4.25 22.13 -13.55
CA LYS A 52 -5.71 22.05 -13.61
C LYS A 52 -6.26 20.63 -13.82
N LEU A 53 -5.40 19.62 -13.77
CA LEU A 53 -5.78 18.21 -13.86
C LEU A 53 -6.22 17.68 -12.49
N SER A 54 -7.07 16.64 -12.49
CA SER A 54 -7.34 15.85 -11.27
C SER A 54 -6.09 15.07 -10.82
N GLY A 55 -6.10 14.55 -9.58
CA GLY A 55 -4.99 13.75 -9.04
C GLY A 55 -4.64 12.56 -9.94
N GLY A 56 -5.63 11.74 -10.30
CA GLY A 56 -5.42 10.60 -11.18
C GLY A 56 -4.94 10.97 -12.60
N MET A 57 -5.42 12.10 -13.17
CA MET A 57 -4.93 12.59 -14.46
C MET A 57 -3.47 13.07 -14.36
N LYS A 58 -3.08 13.74 -13.28
CA LYS A 58 -1.69 14.14 -13.03
C LYS A 58 -0.77 12.94 -12.96
N GLN A 59 -1.22 11.86 -12.33
CA GLN A 59 -0.44 10.63 -12.23
C GLN A 59 -0.28 9.92 -13.56
N LYS A 60 -1.35 9.82 -14.34
CA LYS A 60 -1.27 9.28 -15.71
C LYS A 60 -0.29 10.09 -16.57
N LEU A 61 -0.32 11.42 -16.47
CA LEU A 61 0.65 12.28 -17.16
C LEU A 61 2.09 12.05 -16.67
N ALA A 62 2.29 12.02 -15.35
CA ALA A 62 3.61 11.79 -14.77
C ALA A 62 4.19 10.44 -15.15
N LEU A 63 3.36 9.39 -15.15
CA LEU A 63 3.75 8.06 -15.62
C LEU A 63 4.10 8.05 -17.10
N SER A 64 3.29 8.72 -17.95
CA SER A 64 3.58 8.86 -19.38
C SER A 64 4.92 9.58 -19.60
N CYS A 65 5.20 10.65 -18.86
CA CYS A 65 6.46 11.38 -18.93
C CYS A 65 7.65 10.52 -18.48
N ALA A 66 7.46 9.67 -17.45
CA ALA A 66 8.51 8.77 -16.97
C ALA A 66 8.78 7.59 -17.92
N LEU A 67 7.82 7.24 -18.77
CA LEU A 67 7.93 6.13 -19.71
C LEU A 67 8.42 6.56 -21.10
N ILE A 68 8.32 7.85 -21.44
CA ILE A 68 8.53 8.33 -22.81
C ILE A 68 9.92 8.02 -23.38
N HIS A 69 10.90 7.78 -22.52
CA HIS A 69 12.27 7.42 -22.91
C HIS A 69 12.54 5.91 -22.87
N LYS A 70 11.49 5.08 -22.70
CA LYS A 70 11.56 3.62 -22.69
C LYS A 70 12.54 3.07 -21.63
N PRO A 71 12.34 3.35 -20.34
CA PRO A 71 13.24 2.89 -19.29
C PRO A 71 13.16 1.37 -19.08
N GLU A 72 14.30 0.75 -18.74
CA GLU A 72 14.34 -0.65 -18.27
C GLU A 72 13.88 -0.77 -16.80
N VAL A 73 14.13 0.28 -16.02
CA VAL A 73 13.79 0.37 -14.60
C VAL A 73 12.99 1.65 -14.34
N LEU A 74 11.81 1.49 -13.77
CA LEU A 74 10.92 2.57 -13.37
C LEU A 74 10.89 2.68 -11.85
N VAL A 75 11.31 3.81 -11.30
CA VAL A 75 11.28 4.08 -9.86
C VAL A 75 10.16 5.08 -9.56
N LEU A 76 9.22 4.68 -8.71
CA LEU A 76 8.04 5.44 -8.32
C LEU A 76 8.05 5.67 -6.81
N ASP A 77 8.02 6.93 -6.41
CA ASP A 77 8.01 7.33 -5.00
C ASP A 77 6.62 7.81 -4.61
N GLU A 78 5.93 7.01 -3.79
CA GLU A 78 4.55 7.21 -3.32
C GLU A 78 3.58 7.65 -4.44
N PRO A 79 3.51 6.93 -5.57
CA PRO A 79 2.82 7.42 -6.76
C PRO A 79 1.32 7.61 -6.59
N THR A 80 0.70 7.00 -5.59
CA THR A 80 -0.75 7.00 -5.36
C THR A 80 -1.18 7.86 -4.17
N THR A 81 -0.24 8.53 -3.50
CA THR A 81 -0.56 9.42 -2.37
C THR A 81 -1.43 10.60 -2.81
N GLY A 82 -2.58 10.76 -2.15
CA GLY A 82 -3.55 11.82 -2.46
C GLY A 82 -4.42 11.55 -3.71
N VAL A 83 -4.50 10.30 -4.15
CA VAL A 83 -5.33 9.85 -5.26
C VAL A 83 -6.54 9.08 -4.72
N ASP A 84 -7.70 9.27 -5.36
CA ASP A 84 -8.92 8.53 -5.01
C ASP A 84 -8.77 7.01 -5.27
N ALA A 85 -9.62 6.23 -4.59
CA ALA A 85 -9.52 4.77 -4.59
C ALA A 85 -9.66 4.15 -6.00
N VAL A 86 -10.53 4.71 -6.85
CA VAL A 86 -10.76 4.20 -8.21
C VAL A 86 -9.52 4.45 -9.07
N SER A 87 -9.01 5.68 -9.06
CA SER A 87 -7.80 6.04 -9.79
C SER A 87 -6.56 5.27 -9.30
N ARG A 88 -6.51 4.90 -8.01
CA ARG A 88 -5.45 4.02 -7.46
C ARG A 88 -5.50 2.63 -8.10
N ILE A 89 -6.67 2.02 -8.16
CA ILE A 89 -6.84 0.68 -8.78
C ILE A 89 -6.40 0.73 -10.24
N GLU A 90 -6.89 1.70 -11.02
CA GLU A 90 -6.52 1.87 -12.43
C GLU A 90 -5.00 2.07 -12.60
N PHE A 91 -4.36 2.83 -11.70
CA PHE A 91 -2.92 3.07 -11.74
C PHE A 91 -2.12 1.77 -11.54
N TRP A 92 -2.51 0.94 -10.58
CA TRP A 92 -1.86 -0.35 -10.35
C TRP A 92 -2.09 -1.34 -11.50
N GLU A 93 -3.27 -1.34 -12.14
CA GLU A 93 -3.51 -2.13 -13.36
C GLU A 93 -2.59 -1.70 -14.51
N MET A 94 -2.30 -0.40 -14.64
CA MET A 94 -1.33 0.09 -15.61
C MET A 94 0.10 -0.39 -15.27
N LEU A 95 0.50 -0.35 -13.99
CA LEU A 95 1.80 -0.87 -13.56
C LEU A 95 1.94 -2.37 -13.84
N ASP A 96 0.90 -3.16 -13.59
CA ASP A 96 0.90 -4.60 -13.90
C ASP A 96 1.14 -4.86 -15.39
N LYS A 97 0.49 -4.10 -16.30
CA LYS A 97 0.73 -4.20 -17.74
C LYS A 97 2.17 -3.85 -18.12
N LEU A 98 2.73 -2.80 -17.53
CA LEU A 98 4.13 -2.41 -17.76
C LEU A 98 5.10 -3.48 -17.27
N ARG A 99 4.85 -4.06 -16.11
CA ARG A 99 5.63 -5.19 -15.58
C ARG A 99 5.59 -6.39 -16.54
N MET A 100 4.41 -6.75 -17.05
CA MET A 100 4.25 -7.84 -18.03
C MET A 100 4.96 -7.55 -19.35
N SER A 101 5.16 -6.29 -19.72
CA SER A 101 5.97 -5.90 -20.88
C SER A 101 7.49 -5.92 -20.65
N GLY A 102 7.93 -6.33 -19.46
CA GLY A 102 9.35 -6.52 -19.11
C GLY A 102 10.02 -5.33 -18.40
N ILE A 103 9.27 -4.29 -18.02
CA ILE A 103 9.81 -3.17 -17.24
C ILE A 103 9.95 -3.58 -15.78
N THR A 104 11.14 -3.41 -15.19
CA THR A 104 11.34 -3.56 -13.75
C THR A 104 10.80 -2.33 -13.02
N ILE A 105 9.89 -2.53 -12.05
CA ILE A 105 9.23 -1.43 -11.34
C ILE A 105 9.59 -1.49 -9.86
N ILE A 106 10.09 -0.37 -9.32
CA ILE A 106 10.33 -0.17 -7.89
C ILE A 106 9.36 0.89 -7.41
N VAL A 107 8.51 0.55 -6.44
CA VAL A 107 7.51 1.46 -5.86
C VAL A 107 7.76 1.61 -4.37
N SER A 108 7.86 2.85 -3.87
CA SER A 108 7.66 3.12 -2.45
C SER A 108 6.17 3.42 -2.21
N THR A 109 5.60 2.87 -1.15
CA THR A 109 4.21 3.14 -0.76
C THR A 109 4.01 2.97 0.73
N PRO A 110 3.21 3.83 1.40
CA PRO A 110 2.79 3.61 2.78
C PRO A 110 1.58 2.65 2.88
N TYR A 111 1.00 2.23 1.75
CA TYR A 111 -0.22 1.43 1.71
C TYR A 111 0.11 -0.06 1.59
N MET A 112 -0.24 -0.85 2.61
CA MET A 112 0.11 -2.27 2.66
C MET A 112 -0.72 -3.14 1.71
N ASP A 113 -1.91 -2.68 1.31
CA ASP A 113 -2.72 -3.29 0.25
C ASP A 113 -2.00 -3.21 -1.11
N GLU A 114 -1.31 -2.10 -1.39
CA GLU A 114 -0.49 -1.93 -2.59
C GLU A 114 0.76 -2.83 -2.55
N ALA A 115 1.43 -2.91 -1.39
CA ALA A 115 2.57 -3.80 -1.20
C ALA A 115 2.21 -5.27 -1.50
N SER A 116 0.98 -5.68 -1.21
CA SER A 116 0.47 -7.03 -1.50
C SER A 116 0.38 -7.35 -3.00
N ARG A 117 0.43 -6.34 -3.89
CA ARG A 117 0.42 -6.52 -5.36
C ARG A 117 1.82 -6.70 -5.96
N CYS A 118 2.87 -6.45 -5.18
CA CYS A 118 4.25 -6.55 -5.65
C CYS A 118 4.76 -8.00 -5.65
N ASP A 119 5.68 -8.33 -6.55
CA ASP A 119 6.35 -9.64 -6.55
C ASP A 119 7.26 -9.82 -5.33
N ARG A 120 7.89 -8.72 -4.86
CA ARG A 120 8.72 -8.67 -3.66
C ARG A 120 8.47 -7.39 -2.90
N VAL A 121 8.55 -7.47 -1.59
CA VAL A 121 8.34 -6.34 -0.67
C VAL A 121 9.53 -6.20 0.26
N ALA A 122 10.03 -4.98 0.42
CA ALA A 122 10.96 -4.61 1.48
C ALA A 122 10.19 -3.78 2.53
N LEU A 123 10.01 -4.32 3.73
CA LEU A 123 9.44 -3.61 4.87
C LEU A 123 10.52 -2.78 5.53
N ILE A 124 10.28 -1.47 5.64
CA ILE A 124 11.28 -0.50 6.13
C ILE A 124 10.69 0.27 7.33
N GLN A 125 11.47 0.39 8.40
CA GLN A 125 11.14 1.19 9.57
C GLN A 125 12.38 1.91 10.08
N ASN A 126 12.26 3.21 10.36
CA ASN A 126 13.35 4.04 10.89
C ASN A 126 14.66 3.91 10.09
N GLY A 127 14.57 3.88 8.76
CA GLY A 127 15.71 3.73 7.85
C GLY A 127 16.36 2.34 7.84
N LYS A 128 15.77 1.34 8.52
CA LYS A 128 16.26 -0.05 8.53
C LYS A 128 15.29 -0.97 7.81
N ILE A 129 15.85 -1.87 7.01
CA ILE A 129 15.08 -2.95 6.38
C ILE A 129 14.78 -4.01 7.45
N MET A 130 13.51 -4.32 7.64
CA MET A 130 13.03 -5.32 8.59
C MET A 130 12.90 -6.70 7.94
N SER A 131 12.46 -6.74 6.69
CA SER A 131 12.28 -7.97 5.91
C SER A 131 12.28 -7.64 4.43
N ILE A 132 12.80 -8.57 3.61
CA ILE A 132 12.64 -8.55 2.14
C ILE A 132 12.22 -9.95 1.72
N ASP A 133 10.99 -10.08 1.20
CA ASP A 133 10.48 -11.35 0.70
C ASP A 133 9.26 -11.14 -0.23
N THR A 134 8.69 -12.23 -0.75
CA THR A 134 7.39 -12.18 -1.40
C THR A 134 6.29 -11.88 -0.37
N PRO A 135 5.17 -11.25 -0.78
CA PRO A 135 4.02 -11.02 0.11
C PRO A 135 3.56 -12.30 0.83
N ASP A 136 3.52 -13.42 0.12
CA ASP A 136 3.09 -14.70 0.68
C ASP A 136 4.08 -15.26 1.71
N ALA A 137 5.39 -15.13 1.48
CA ALA A 137 6.40 -15.54 2.44
C ALA A 137 6.34 -14.68 3.71
N ILE A 138 6.15 -13.36 3.57
CA ILE A 138 5.97 -12.47 4.72
C ILE A 138 4.77 -12.90 5.55
N ARG A 139 3.61 -13.20 4.93
CA ARG A 139 2.41 -13.66 5.63
C ARG A 139 2.61 -15.01 6.31
N ARG A 140 3.22 -15.99 5.64
CA ARG A 140 3.52 -17.31 6.24
C ARG A 140 4.44 -17.21 7.45
N ASN A 141 5.37 -16.26 7.44
CA ASN A 141 6.32 -16.05 8.54
C ASN A 141 5.68 -15.36 9.77
N TYR A 142 4.41 -14.97 9.71
CA TYR A 142 3.66 -14.50 10.89
C TYR A 142 3.59 -15.56 11.98
N GLY A 143 3.41 -16.84 11.59
CA GLY A 143 3.66 -18.03 12.40
C GLY A 143 2.72 -18.23 13.60
N ARG A 144 1.56 -17.54 13.65
CA ARG A 144 0.60 -17.57 14.76
C ARG A 144 -0.82 -17.48 14.27
N ALA A 145 -1.76 -17.90 15.12
CA ALA A 145 -3.17 -17.63 14.89
C ALA A 145 -3.48 -16.14 15.06
N LEU A 146 -4.24 -15.58 14.11
CA LEU A 146 -4.75 -14.21 14.14
C LEU A 146 -6.28 -14.26 14.16
N TRP A 147 -6.86 -13.44 15.03
CA TRP A 147 -8.30 -13.38 15.24
C TRP A 147 -8.82 -11.97 14.94
N ALA A 148 -9.85 -11.85 14.14
CA ALA A 148 -10.64 -10.63 14.01
C ALA A 148 -11.73 -10.67 15.07
N VAL A 149 -11.71 -9.71 15.99
CA VAL A 149 -12.68 -9.57 17.08
C VAL A 149 -13.48 -8.30 16.86
N LYS A 150 -14.81 -8.39 16.94
CA LYS A 150 -15.75 -7.27 16.82
C LYS A 150 -16.73 -7.30 18.00
N ALA A 151 -17.14 -6.14 18.47
CA ALA A 151 -18.23 -5.92 19.43
C ALA A 151 -18.87 -4.56 19.16
N ASP A 152 -19.94 -4.22 19.89
CA ASP A 152 -20.67 -2.95 19.71
C ASP A 152 -19.80 -1.71 19.96
N ASP A 153 -18.89 -1.76 20.93
CA ASP A 153 -17.97 -0.67 21.26
C ASP A 153 -16.53 -1.09 21.03
N ILE A 154 -15.97 -0.62 19.90
CA ILE A 154 -14.62 -0.97 19.46
C ILE A 154 -13.51 -0.37 20.35
N TYR A 155 -13.76 0.80 20.97
CA TYR A 155 -12.75 1.47 21.81
C TYR A 155 -12.56 0.74 23.14
N ASN A 156 -13.67 0.40 23.80
CA ASN A 156 -13.64 -0.41 25.01
C ASN A 156 -13.13 -1.82 24.71
N LEU A 157 -13.57 -2.42 23.58
CA LEU A 157 -13.07 -3.72 23.11
C LEU A 157 -11.54 -3.73 22.99
N LEU A 158 -10.95 -2.72 22.34
CA LEU A 158 -9.49 -2.63 22.19
C LEU A 158 -8.78 -2.55 23.54
N THR A 159 -9.34 -1.77 24.47
CA THR A 159 -8.76 -1.58 25.81
C THR A 159 -8.79 -2.89 26.58
N ASP A 160 -9.93 -3.58 26.60
CA ASP A 160 -10.08 -4.83 27.34
C ASP A 160 -9.30 -5.98 26.71
N LEU A 161 -9.26 -6.06 25.39
CA LEU A 161 -8.40 -7.03 24.71
C LEU A 161 -6.92 -6.83 25.01
N ARG A 162 -6.44 -5.59 25.19
CA ARG A 162 -5.06 -5.31 25.61
C ARG A 162 -4.77 -5.70 27.05
N LEU A 163 -5.80 -5.71 27.91
CA LEU A 163 -5.70 -6.15 29.31
C LEU A 163 -5.88 -7.67 29.46
N PHE A 164 -6.38 -8.34 28.43
CA PHE A 164 -6.54 -9.80 28.48
C PHE A 164 -5.19 -10.48 28.61
N LYS A 165 -5.02 -11.28 29.65
CA LYS A 165 -3.74 -11.87 30.07
C LYS A 165 -3.01 -12.65 28.95
N ALA A 166 -3.78 -13.25 28.05
CA ALA A 166 -3.22 -14.04 26.95
C ALA A 166 -2.98 -13.20 25.68
N THR A 167 -3.26 -11.90 25.67
CA THR A 167 -2.98 -11.05 24.52
C THR A 167 -1.50 -10.84 24.35
N ARG A 168 -1.04 -11.06 23.12
CA ARG A 168 0.26 -10.63 22.64
C ARG A 168 0.19 -9.28 21.97
N THR A 169 -0.72 -9.14 20.97
CA THR A 169 -0.97 -7.90 20.24
C THR A 169 -2.46 -7.71 20.00
N ALA A 170 -2.94 -6.46 20.09
CA ALA A 170 -4.29 -6.07 19.71
C ALA A 170 -4.21 -4.74 18.96
N PHE A 171 -4.57 -4.75 17.66
CA PHE A 171 -4.54 -3.58 16.78
C PHE A 171 -5.90 -3.34 16.14
N PRO A 172 -6.34 -2.07 16.01
CA PRO A 172 -7.58 -1.75 15.33
C PRO A 172 -7.41 -1.84 13.81
N PHE A 173 -8.38 -2.51 13.14
CA PHE A 173 -8.49 -2.66 11.70
C PHE A 173 -9.95 -2.41 11.27
N GLY A 174 -10.26 -1.15 10.95
CA GLY A 174 -11.62 -0.75 10.62
C GLY A 174 -12.60 -1.04 11.77
N GLU A 175 -13.58 -1.92 11.54
CA GLU A 175 -14.58 -2.34 12.53
C GLU A 175 -14.15 -3.52 13.41
N HIS A 176 -12.95 -4.03 13.23
CA HIS A 176 -12.42 -5.19 13.94
C HIS A 176 -11.14 -4.84 14.70
N ILE A 177 -10.87 -5.62 15.74
CA ILE A 177 -9.56 -5.66 16.39
C ILE A 177 -8.87 -6.95 15.93
N HIS A 178 -7.70 -6.82 15.35
CA HIS A 178 -6.85 -7.96 15.05
C HIS A 178 -6.07 -8.35 16.30
N LEU A 179 -6.37 -9.53 16.83
CA LEU A 179 -5.83 -10.06 18.07
C LEU A 179 -4.90 -11.23 17.79
N SER A 180 -3.66 -11.16 18.26
CA SER A 180 -2.77 -12.32 18.38
C SER A 180 -2.57 -12.68 19.85
N LEU A 181 -2.36 -13.96 20.10
CA LEU A 181 -2.26 -14.51 21.45
C LEU A 181 -0.85 -14.97 21.74
N THR A 182 -0.51 -15.05 23.03
CA THR A 182 0.78 -15.55 23.50
C THR A 182 0.91 -17.05 23.34
N SER A 183 -0.21 -17.78 23.29
CA SER A 183 -0.28 -19.23 23.12
C SER A 183 -1.45 -19.63 22.23
N ASP A 184 -1.24 -20.61 21.36
CA ASP A 184 -2.30 -21.21 20.53
C ASP A 184 -3.26 -22.12 21.33
N SER A 185 -2.99 -22.34 22.63
CA SER A 185 -3.91 -23.08 23.51
C SER A 185 -5.15 -22.32 23.94
N VAL A 186 -5.14 -20.98 23.80
CA VAL A 186 -6.28 -20.13 24.14
C VAL A 186 -7.36 -20.26 23.09
N THR A 187 -8.55 -20.62 23.52
CA THR A 187 -9.69 -20.86 22.63
C THR A 187 -10.51 -19.60 22.38
N PRO A 188 -11.24 -19.52 21.24
CA PRO A 188 -12.20 -18.43 21.02
C PRO A 188 -13.25 -18.32 22.11
N SER A 189 -13.63 -19.45 22.75
CA SER A 189 -14.60 -19.49 23.85
C SER A 189 -14.09 -18.78 25.09
N GLU A 190 -12.79 -18.89 25.41
CA GLU A 190 -12.17 -18.17 26.54
C GLU A 190 -12.15 -16.65 26.29
N ILE A 191 -11.84 -16.24 25.06
CA ILE A 191 -11.89 -14.82 24.67
C ILE A 191 -13.34 -14.30 24.78
N ALA A 192 -14.32 -15.06 24.27
CA ALA A 192 -15.72 -14.68 24.33
C ALA A 192 -16.25 -14.59 25.78
N SER A 193 -15.84 -15.52 26.65
CA SER A 193 -16.20 -15.48 28.08
C SER A 193 -15.63 -14.22 28.75
N TYR A 194 -14.34 -13.95 28.57
CA TYR A 194 -13.70 -12.76 29.10
C TYR A 194 -14.40 -11.47 28.65
N LEU A 195 -14.72 -11.35 27.35
CA LEU A 195 -15.38 -10.18 26.80
C LEU A 195 -16.84 -10.03 27.31
N LYS A 196 -17.52 -11.14 27.56
CA LYS A 196 -18.84 -11.14 28.17
C LYS A 196 -18.78 -10.67 29.63
N ASP A 197 -17.78 -11.13 30.39
CA ASP A 197 -17.57 -10.75 31.78
C ASP A 197 -17.18 -9.27 31.92
N THR A 198 -16.53 -8.69 30.91
CA THR A 198 -16.22 -7.25 30.84
C THR A 198 -17.36 -6.41 30.23
N GLY A 199 -18.51 -7.04 29.92
CA GLY A 199 -19.75 -6.34 29.54
C GLY A 199 -19.95 -6.11 28.04
N HIS A 200 -19.10 -6.69 27.17
CA HIS A 200 -19.25 -6.57 25.73
C HIS A 200 -20.46 -7.37 25.21
N ARG A 201 -21.13 -6.79 24.20
CA ARG A 201 -22.30 -7.39 23.51
C ARG A 201 -21.98 -7.61 22.05
N ASN A 202 -22.71 -8.52 21.41
CA ASN A 202 -22.59 -8.87 20.00
C ASN A 202 -21.15 -9.24 19.59
N VAL A 203 -20.43 -9.92 20.48
CA VAL A 203 -19.04 -10.33 20.25
C VAL A 203 -18.99 -11.35 19.12
N GLN A 204 -18.18 -11.05 18.11
CA GLN A 204 -17.84 -11.93 17.01
C GLN A 204 -16.33 -12.16 16.99
N ILE A 205 -15.92 -13.43 16.87
CA ILE A 205 -14.51 -13.83 16.85
C ILE A 205 -14.32 -14.76 15.66
N THR A 206 -13.51 -14.35 14.72
CA THR A 206 -13.25 -15.12 13.48
C THR A 206 -11.75 -15.27 13.29
N ARG A 207 -11.30 -16.48 13.00
CA ARG A 207 -9.90 -16.70 12.60
C ARG A 207 -9.66 -16.15 11.20
N ILE A 208 -8.58 -15.40 11.02
CA ILE A 208 -8.24 -14.78 9.75
C ILE A 208 -6.79 -15.08 9.36
N GLU A 209 -6.50 -14.95 8.07
CA GLU A 209 -5.13 -14.95 7.57
C GLU A 209 -4.49 -13.58 7.79
N PRO A 210 -3.21 -13.50 8.19
CA PRO A 210 -2.54 -12.23 8.39
C PRO A 210 -2.35 -11.48 7.07
N SER A 211 -2.58 -10.18 7.09
CA SER A 211 -2.19 -9.25 6.04
C SER A 211 -0.70 -8.86 6.16
N ILE A 212 -0.15 -8.19 5.15
CA ILE A 212 1.20 -7.58 5.25
C ILE A 212 1.24 -6.54 6.38
N GLU A 213 0.13 -5.81 6.58
CA GLU A 213 0.02 -4.82 7.66
C GLU A 213 0.12 -5.47 9.05
N ASP A 214 -0.55 -6.62 9.26
CA ASP A 214 -0.42 -7.38 10.50
C ASP A 214 1.03 -7.83 10.75
N CYS A 215 1.70 -8.32 9.70
CA CYS A 215 3.10 -8.73 9.78
C CYS A 215 4.02 -7.54 10.11
N PHE A 216 3.79 -6.39 9.47
CA PHE A 216 4.55 -5.17 9.73
C PHE A 216 4.37 -4.69 11.16
N MET A 217 3.13 -4.64 11.67
CA MET A 217 2.82 -4.25 13.03
C MET A 217 3.46 -5.18 14.07
N GLU A 218 3.44 -6.49 13.83
CA GLU A 218 4.12 -7.48 14.67
C GLU A 218 5.64 -7.26 14.71
N MET A 219 6.26 -7.02 13.53
CA MET A 219 7.70 -6.75 13.44
C MET A 219 8.09 -5.45 14.17
N MET A 220 7.27 -4.40 14.06
CA MET A 220 7.50 -3.13 14.75
C MET A 220 7.53 -3.29 16.27
N GLN A 221 6.70 -4.15 16.84
CA GLN A 221 6.70 -4.41 18.28
C GLN A 221 7.99 -5.12 18.74
N LYS A 222 8.48 -6.08 17.96
CA LYS A 222 9.75 -6.77 18.27
C LYS A 222 10.93 -5.78 18.36
N VAL A 223 10.96 -4.80 17.44
CA VAL A 223 12.01 -3.77 17.42
C VAL A 223 11.93 -2.85 18.65
N LYS A 224 10.71 -2.51 19.12
CA LYS A 224 10.54 -1.67 20.33
C LYS A 224 11.00 -2.37 21.60
N ILE A 225 10.77 -3.67 21.73
CA ILE A 225 11.18 -4.45 22.90
C ILE A 225 12.71 -4.50 22.97
N VAL A 226 13.40 -4.74 21.84
CA VAL A 226 14.88 -4.81 21.79
C VAL A 226 15.56 -3.46 22.04
N ASN A 227 14.91 -2.34 21.73
CA ASN A 227 15.49 -0.99 21.95
C ASN A 227 15.20 -0.41 23.35
N ASN A 228 14.37 -1.06 24.16
CA ASN A 228 14.06 -0.66 25.54
C ASN A 228 14.80 -1.53 26.60
N GLU A 229 15.62 -2.47 26.17
CA GLU A 229 16.63 -3.20 26.94
C GLU A 229 18.03 -2.58 26.73
#